data_2e52933b132635ee2642c6fc4549fe0f
#
_entry.id   2e52933b132635ee2642c6fc4549fe0f
#
_cell.length_a   1.000
_cell.length_b   1.000
_cell.length_c   1.000
_cell.angle_alpha   90.00
_cell.angle_beta   90.00
_cell.angle_gamma   90.00
#
_symmetry.space_group_name_H-M   'P 1'
#
loop_
_entity.id
_entity.type
_entity.pdbx_description
1 polymer ?
#
loop_
_entity_poly.entity_id
_entity_poly.type
_entity_poly.pdbx_seq_one_letter_code
_entity_poly.pdbx_strand_id
1 'polypeptide(L)'
;MGHVLVGAGGWGYFAGGLRTYARAFRFAEVNASFYRRIPEATARGWRRQAPADFVFAVKAHWAATHGAHLHATPAARDAFSHDLRIARILGARYVVLETPASSPLGPREAEGLRDLVALAGAGGPRIGLEALAHVGGPLPPEVRKAMEDLRVLDVVDLSRERPRVADGVVYSRLFGKGGHNVYEFDDEELRAIDRAGRDAVEVAFAFHGVRMYRDAARFLTFKRTGAFPNATGAVGLASLGQVLREDARFPSTREGLVHDQGWKVFDLDDATRVHASEVLRQLPNRAYGSVEEVLAIARSVDSRFRGGEHRPR
;
A
#
# COMPACT_ATOMS: atom_id res chain seq x y z
N MET A 1 23.44 1.48 -2.30
CA MET A 1 21.99 1.19 -2.25
C MET A 1 21.27 2.50 -2.00
N GLY A 2 20.20 2.77 -2.77
CA GLY A 2 19.37 3.95 -2.56
C GLY A 2 18.73 3.97 -1.17
N HIS A 3 18.26 5.13 -0.74
CA HIS A 3 17.56 5.26 0.55
C HIS A 3 16.17 4.62 0.45
N VAL A 4 15.89 3.63 1.29
CA VAL A 4 14.64 2.86 1.26
C VAL A 4 13.80 3.17 2.49
N LEU A 5 12.58 3.65 2.27
CA LEU A 5 11.58 3.90 3.29
C LEU A 5 10.47 2.84 3.17
N VAL A 6 10.17 2.14 4.25
CA VAL A 6 9.07 1.15 4.31
C VAL A 6 8.16 1.51 5.46
N GLY A 7 6.86 1.57 5.19
CA GLY A 7 5.83 1.84 6.17
C GLY A 7 4.43 1.67 5.61
N ALA A 8 3.45 2.27 6.27
CA ALA A 8 2.04 2.10 5.94
C ALA A 8 1.29 3.44 5.81
N GLY A 9 0.08 3.37 5.24
CA GLY A 9 -0.85 4.48 5.09
C GLY A 9 -1.49 4.94 6.41
N GLY A 10 -0.69 4.97 7.46
CA GLY A 10 -1.07 5.42 8.80
C GLY A 10 -0.72 4.42 9.90
N TRP A 11 -1.08 4.78 11.12
CA TRP A 11 -0.83 3.98 12.33
C TRP A 11 -2.08 3.84 13.21
N GLY A 12 -3.25 4.28 12.71
CA GLY A 12 -4.49 4.33 13.51
C GLY A 12 -4.96 2.98 14.03
N TYR A 13 -4.66 1.91 13.31
CA TYR A 13 -5.01 0.53 13.68
C TYR A 13 -3.81 -0.26 14.26
N PHE A 14 -2.65 0.40 14.43
CA PHE A 14 -1.48 -0.26 15.01
C PHE A 14 -1.57 -0.25 16.52
N ALA A 15 -1.44 -1.42 17.16
CA ALA A 15 -1.52 -1.55 18.61
C ALA A 15 -0.46 -0.66 19.30
N GLY A 16 -0.89 0.21 20.22
CA GLY A 16 -0.02 1.17 20.89
C GLY A 16 0.25 2.45 20.11
N GLY A 17 -0.41 2.66 18.94
CA GLY A 17 -0.38 3.91 18.19
C GLY A 17 0.98 4.28 17.62
N LEU A 18 1.19 5.58 17.34
CA LEU A 18 2.39 6.07 16.66
C LEU A 18 3.70 5.72 17.38
N ARG A 19 3.73 5.81 18.70
CA ARG A 19 4.96 5.52 19.48
C ARG A 19 5.44 4.07 19.27
N THR A 20 4.51 3.12 19.26
CA THR A 20 4.84 1.70 19.03
C THR A 20 5.12 1.44 17.54
N TYR A 21 4.33 2.03 16.65
CA TYR A 21 4.55 1.97 15.22
C TYR A 21 5.96 2.45 14.82
N ALA A 22 6.41 3.58 15.37
CA ALA A 22 7.72 4.17 15.05
C ALA A 22 8.93 3.35 15.58
N ARG A 23 8.70 2.33 16.41
CA ARG A 23 9.72 1.33 16.78
C ARG A 23 9.87 0.25 15.71
N ALA A 24 8.77 -0.08 15.01
CA ALA A 24 8.75 -1.09 13.96
C ALA A 24 9.14 -0.52 12.59
N PHE A 25 8.71 0.70 12.28
CA PHE A 25 8.86 1.34 10.99
C PHE A 25 9.49 2.73 11.14
N ARG A 26 10.13 3.21 10.07
CA ARG A 26 10.74 4.57 10.00
C ARG A 26 9.99 5.52 9.08
N PHE A 27 8.87 5.09 8.53
CA PHE A 27 8.08 5.85 7.57
C PHE A 27 6.59 5.63 7.80
N ALA A 28 5.77 6.69 7.64
CA ALA A 28 4.32 6.60 7.56
C ALA A 28 3.72 7.70 6.70
N GLU A 29 2.64 7.39 5.98
CA GLU A 29 1.77 8.37 5.35
C GLU A 29 0.64 8.76 6.31
N VAL A 30 0.42 10.07 6.52
CA VAL A 30 -0.72 10.58 7.28
C VAL A 30 -1.94 10.57 6.35
N ASN A 31 -2.64 9.45 6.25
CA ASN A 31 -3.82 9.32 5.39
C ASN A 31 -5.07 10.01 5.99
N ALA A 32 -5.12 10.23 7.31
CA ALA A 32 -6.24 10.87 7.99
C ALA A 32 -6.48 12.34 7.55
N SER A 33 -5.44 13.03 7.07
CA SER A 33 -5.51 14.40 6.54
C SER A 33 -6.40 14.52 5.30
N PHE A 34 -6.57 13.44 4.54
CA PHE A 34 -7.49 13.41 3.41
C PHE A 34 -8.95 13.64 3.84
N TYR A 35 -9.36 13.04 4.94
CA TYR A 35 -10.76 13.06 5.39
C TYR A 35 -11.09 14.23 6.31
N ARG A 36 -10.10 14.81 6.98
CA ARG A 36 -10.29 15.88 7.96
C ARG A 36 -9.06 16.76 8.09
N ARG A 37 -9.27 18.02 8.39
CA ARG A 37 -8.17 18.94 8.74
C ARG A 37 -7.54 18.51 10.05
N ILE A 38 -6.25 18.23 10.05
CA ILE A 38 -5.49 17.85 11.23
C ILE A 38 -5.17 19.12 12.04
N PRO A 39 -5.55 19.22 13.32
CA PRO A 39 -5.14 20.34 14.15
C PRO A 39 -3.61 20.40 14.27
N GLU A 40 -3.03 21.60 14.22
CA GLU A 40 -1.58 21.77 14.35
C GLU A 40 -1.02 21.22 15.67
N ALA A 41 -1.77 21.36 16.77
CA ALA A 41 -1.38 20.78 18.06
C ALA A 41 -1.25 19.24 17.99
N THR A 42 -2.15 18.59 17.22
CA THR A 42 -2.09 17.15 16.97
C THR A 42 -0.83 16.79 16.17
N ALA A 43 -0.53 17.52 15.11
CA ALA A 43 0.69 17.30 14.31
C ALA A 43 1.95 17.50 15.14
N ARG A 44 2.03 18.55 15.98
CA ARG A 44 3.13 18.74 16.94
C ARG A 44 3.23 17.57 17.92
N GLY A 45 2.09 17.05 18.40
CA GLY A 45 2.03 15.86 19.25
C GLY A 45 2.60 14.61 18.58
N TRP A 46 2.26 14.38 17.31
CA TRP A 46 2.81 13.28 16.51
C TRP A 46 4.32 13.42 16.30
N ARG A 47 4.79 14.62 15.92
CA ARG A 47 6.24 14.84 15.72
C ARG A 47 7.04 14.54 16.99
N ARG A 48 6.54 14.93 18.17
CA ARG A 48 7.22 14.63 19.45
C ARG A 48 7.20 13.15 19.82
N GLN A 49 6.21 12.37 19.36
CA GLN A 49 6.13 10.94 19.62
C GLN A 49 7.02 10.10 18.73
N ALA A 50 7.32 10.59 17.53
CA ALA A 50 8.16 9.89 16.57
C ALA A 50 9.65 10.27 16.76
N PRO A 51 10.58 9.34 16.52
CA PRO A 51 12.03 9.64 16.51
C PRO A 51 12.40 10.74 15.52
N ALA A 52 13.55 11.38 15.71
CA ALA A 52 13.99 12.48 14.85
C ALA A 52 14.17 12.05 13.39
N ASP A 53 14.64 10.83 13.16
CA ASP A 53 14.86 10.21 11.85
C ASP A 53 13.60 9.61 11.22
N PHE A 54 12.45 9.69 11.89
CA PHE A 54 11.18 9.20 11.36
C PHE A 54 10.66 10.11 10.25
N VAL A 55 10.39 9.53 9.09
CA VAL A 55 9.90 10.24 7.90
C VAL A 55 8.38 10.18 7.83
N PHE A 56 7.78 11.35 7.71
CA PHE A 56 6.34 11.49 7.43
C PHE A 56 6.10 11.82 5.95
N ALA A 57 4.98 11.34 5.43
CA ALA A 57 4.29 11.88 4.27
C ALA A 57 2.88 12.34 4.71
N VAL A 58 2.27 13.25 3.96
CA VAL A 58 0.92 13.75 4.22
C VAL A 58 0.10 13.56 2.95
N LYS A 59 -1.05 12.89 3.05
CA LYS A 59 -2.03 12.86 1.95
C LYS A 59 -2.84 14.15 1.98
N ALA A 60 -2.88 14.88 0.88
CA ALA A 60 -3.61 16.13 0.76
C ALA A 60 -5.12 15.94 0.99
N HIS A 61 -5.76 16.93 1.56
CA HIS A 61 -7.19 16.93 1.86
C HIS A 61 -8.02 16.78 0.57
N TRP A 62 -9.12 16.02 0.65
CA TRP A 62 -10.02 15.73 -0.48
C TRP A 62 -10.52 16.98 -1.23
N ALA A 63 -10.64 18.13 -0.54
CA ALA A 63 -11.12 19.37 -1.15
C ALA A 63 -10.22 19.87 -2.28
N ALA A 64 -8.90 19.60 -2.23
CA ALA A 64 -7.97 20.00 -3.29
C ALA A 64 -8.03 19.05 -4.50
N THR A 65 -8.27 17.77 -4.28
CA THR A 65 -8.17 16.73 -5.30
C THR A 65 -9.51 16.21 -5.79
N HIS A 66 -10.38 15.75 -4.88
CA HIS A 66 -11.69 15.21 -5.22
C HIS A 66 -12.77 16.29 -5.37
N GLY A 67 -12.74 17.31 -4.48
CA GLY A 67 -13.71 18.39 -4.51
C GLY A 67 -13.46 19.42 -5.61
N ALA A 68 -12.19 19.79 -5.82
CA ALA A 68 -11.82 20.82 -6.81
C ALA A 68 -11.15 20.22 -8.08
N HIS A 69 -10.97 18.90 -8.18
CA HIS A 69 -10.32 18.24 -9.33
C HIS A 69 -8.97 18.88 -9.69
N LEU A 70 -8.13 19.16 -8.70
CA LEU A 70 -6.86 19.92 -8.80
C LEU A 70 -7.00 21.39 -9.21
N HIS A 71 -8.19 21.89 -9.53
CA HIS A 71 -8.35 23.33 -9.83
C HIS A 71 -8.02 24.14 -8.57
N ALA A 72 -7.19 25.15 -8.71
CA ALA A 72 -6.72 25.97 -7.60
C ALA A 72 -7.78 27.00 -7.13
N THR A 73 -8.98 26.52 -6.83
CA THR A 73 -10.05 27.33 -6.24
C THR A 73 -9.63 27.89 -4.87
N PRO A 74 -10.25 28.97 -4.35
CA PRO A 74 -9.94 29.47 -3.01
C PRO A 74 -10.02 28.38 -1.93
N ALA A 75 -11.02 27.50 -1.98
CA ALA A 75 -11.19 26.40 -1.03
C ALA A 75 -10.08 25.33 -1.16
N ALA A 76 -9.67 25.01 -2.39
CA ALA A 76 -8.57 24.09 -2.64
C ALA A 76 -7.23 24.64 -2.15
N ARG A 77 -6.96 25.92 -2.43
CA ARG A 77 -5.75 26.62 -1.97
C ARG A 77 -5.68 26.70 -0.45
N ASP A 78 -6.80 27.00 0.23
CA ASP A 78 -6.86 27.03 1.69
C ASP A 78 -6.62 25.64 2.30
N ALA A 79 -7.30 24.60 1.77
CA ALA A 79 -7.11 23.23 2.22
C ALA A 79 -5.67 22.77 2.04
N PHE A 80 -5.10 22.94 0.84
CA PHE A 80 -3.73 22.52 0.56
C PHE A 80 -2.69 23.34 1.33
N SER A 81 -2.90 24.64 1.53
CA SER A 81 -2.05 25.47 2.40
C SER A 81 -2.06 24.98 3.84
N HIS A 82 -3.20 24.50 4.33
CA HIS A 82 -3.29 23.85 5.64
C HIS A 82 -2.45 22.56 5.68
N ASP A 83 -2.58 21.68 4.68
CA ASP A 83 -1.81 20.44 4.61
C ASP A 83 -0.31 20.71 4.55
N LEU A 84 0.13 21.73 3.82
CA LEU A 84 1.52 22.17 3.79
C LEU A 84 2.02 22.66 5.15
N ARG A 85 1.17 23.36 5.94
CA ARG A 85 1.51 23.72 7.33
C ARG A 85 1.69 22.49 8.20
N ILE A 86 0.79 21.51 8.08
CA ILE A 86 0.90 20.23 8.79
C ILE A 86 2.18 19.48 8.38
N ALA A 87 2.46 19.44 7.09
CA ALA A 87 3.68 18.82 6.56
C ALA A 87 4.95 19.47 7.14
N ARG A 88 5.00 20.83 7.22
CA ARG A 88 6.12 21.54 7.85
C ARG A 88 6.28 21.22 9.34
N ILE A 89 5.18 21.17 10.10
CA ILE A 89 5.19 20.81 11.54
C ILE A 89 5.73 19.39 11.74
N LEU A 90 5.35 18.45 10.88
CA LEU A 90 5.81 17.06 10.92
C LEU A 90 7.25 16.90 10.41
N GLY A 91 7.80 17.86 9.70
CA GLY A 91 9.01 17.69 8.90
C GLY A 91 8.76 16.63 7.80
N ALA A 92 7.56 16.62 7.22
CA ALA A 92 7.20 15.63 6.22
C ALA A 92 8.01 15.81 4.94
N ARG A 93 8.50 14.70 4.39
CA ARG A 93 9.29 14.69 3.16
C ARG A 93 8.40 14.83 1.92
N TYR A 94 7.19 14.27 1.99
CA TYR A 94 6.27 14.20 0.85
C TYR A 94 4.88 14.72 1.21
N VAL A 95 4.20 15.31 0.21
CA VAL A 95 2.76 15.53 0.22
C VAL A 95 2.16 14.92 -1.04
N VAL A 96 1.16 14.04 -0.88
CA VAL A 96 0.56 13.28 -1.99
C VAL A 96 -0.80 13.85 -2.33
N LEU A 97 -0.97 14.27 -3.59
CA LEU A 97 -2.22 14.62 -4.21
C LEU A 97 -2.78 13.37 -4.90
N GLU A 98 -3.86 12.79 -4.39
CA GLU A 98 -4.56 11.66 -5.04
C GLU A 98 -5.79 12.19 -5.76
N THR A 99 -5.91 11.95 -7.06
CA THR A 99 -7.11 12.30 -7.83
C THR A 99 -8.01 11.08 -8.02
N PRO A 100 -9.36 11.27 -8.05
CA PRO A 100 -10.27 10.14 -8.16
C PRO A 100 -10.19 9.47 -9.54
N ALA A 101 -10.46 8.17 -9.58
CA ALA A 101 -10.49 7.39 -10.83
C ALA A 101 -11.58 7.87 -11.82
N SER A 102 -12.60 8.55 -11.34
CA SER A 102 -13.68 9.14 -12.15
C SER A 102 -13.32 10.48 -12.79
N SER A 103 -12.14 11.04 -12.49
CA SER A 103 -11.76 12.39 -12.94
C SER A 103 -10.49 12.32 -13.80
N PRO A 104 -10.63 12.16 -15.12
CA PRO A 104 -9.47 12.21 -16.02
C PRO A 104 -8.81 13.59 -15.95
N LEU A 105 -7.50 13.61 -16.05
CA LEU A 105 -6.71 14.84 -16.04
C LEU A 105 -6.56 15.40 -17.44
N GLY A 106 -6.35 16.73 -17.54
CA GLY A 106 -6.15 17.42 -18.77
C GLY A 106 -5.42 18.76 -18.58
N PRO A 107 -5.50 19.70 -19.55
CA PRO A 107 -4.81 20.98 -19.48
C PRO A 107 -5.17 21.83 -18.26
N ARG A 108 -6.44 21.84 -17.85
CA ARG A 108 -6.91 22.61 -16.69
C ARG A 108 -6.35 22.06 -15.37
N GLU A 109 -6.29 20.73 -15.25
CA GLU A 109 -5.72 20.06 -14.08
C GLU A 109 -4.19 20.27 -14.04
N ALA A 110 -3.53 20.32 -15.19
CA ALA A 110 -2.11 20.67 -15.29
C ALA A 110 -1.83 22.10 -14.81
N GLU A 111 -2.67 23.07 -15.18
CA GLU A 111 -2.58 24.45 -14.70
C GLU A 111 -2.83 24.52 -13.19
N GLY A 112 -3.89 23.89 -12.71
CA GLY A 112 -4.21 23.85 -11.28
C GLY A 112 -3.13 23.17 -10.46
N LEU A 113 -2.48 22.11 -10.98
CA LEU A 113 -1.32 21.46 -10.36
C LEU A 113 -0.15 22.45 -10.20
N ARG A 114 0.16 23.27 -11.24
CA ARG A 114 1.20 24.30 -11.17
C ARG A 114 0.91 25.30 -10.04
N ASP A 115 -0.34 25.75 -9.99
CA ASP A 115 -0.80 26.70 -8.98
C ASP A 115 -0.75 26.17 -7.54
N LEU A 116 -1.14 24.90 -7.33
CA LEU A 116 -1.08 24.26 -6.02
C LEU A 116 0.37 24.01 -5.60
N VAL A 117 1.22 23.49 -6.50
CA VAL A 117 2.62 23.22 -6.19
C VAL A 117 3.38 24.50 -5.83
N ALA A 118 3.05 25.63 -6.46
CA ALA A 118 3.63 26.94 -6.13
C ALA A 118 3.43 27.33 -4.65
N LEU A 119 2.37 26.85 -3.99
CA LEU A 119 2.12 27.12 -2.56
C LEU A 119 3.13 26.41 -1.64
N ALA A 120 3.76 25.33 -2.09
CA ALA A 120 4.77 24.61 -1.30
C ALA A 120 6.03 25.45 -1.08
N GLY A 121 6.39 26.29 -2.06
CA GLY A 121 7.57 27.15 -2.02
C GLY A 121 8.89 26.38 -2.11
N ALA A 122 9.98 27.13 -2.21
CA ALA A 122 11.33 26.56 -2.21
C ALA A 122 11.64 25.91 -0.85
N GLY A 123 12.19 24.67 -0.89
CA GLY A 123 12.53 23.91 0.33
C GLY A 123 11.33 23.27 1.05
N GLY A 124 10.12 23.33 0.47
CA GLY A 124 8.96 22.57 0.95
C GLY A 124 9.06 21.06 0.71
N PRO A 125 8.06 20.31 1.16
CA PRO A 125 7.99 18.87 0.90
C PRO A 125 7.91 18.59 -0.60
N ARG A 126 8.42 17.43 -1.04
CA ARG A 126 8.22 16.96 -2.41
C ARG A 126 6.73 16.66 -2.64
N ILE A 127 6.18 17.18 -3.71
CA ILE A 127 4.81 16.90 -4.08
C ILE A 127 4.77 15.66 -4.97
N GLY A 128 3.83 14.75 -4.69
CA GLY A 128 3.52 13.61 -5.53
C GLY A 128 2.07 13.70 -6.03
N LEU A 129 1.84 13.23 -7.25
CA LEU A 129 0.51 13.09 -7.84
C LEU A 129 0.21 11.63 -8.11
N GLU A 130 -0.86 11.12 -7.52
CA GLU A 130 -1.44 9.81 -7.84
C GLU A 130 -2.67 10.02 -8.72
N ALA A 131 -2.51 9.71 -10.02
CA ALA A 131 -3.51 9.94 -11.06
C ALA A 131 -4.34 8.67 -11.30
N LEU A 132 -5.31 8.37 -10.43
CA LEU A 132 -6.05 7.10 -10.46
C LEU A 132 -6.86 6.87 -11.75
N ALA A 133 -7.30 7.93 -12.43
CA ALA A 133 -7.97 7.82 -13.73
C ALA A 133 -7.04 7.35 -14.86
N HIS A 134 -5.73 7.33 -14.64
CA HIS A 134 -4.72 6.99 -15.63
C HIS A 134 -3.89 5.75 -15.25
N VAL A 135 -4.38 4.95 -14.31
CA VAL A 135 -3.72 3.68 -13.92
C VAL A 135 -3.65 2.75 -15.14
N GLY A 136 -2.45 2.23 -15.42
CA GLY A 136 -2.19 1.36 -16.57
C GLY A 136 -2.17 2.06 -17.93
N GLY A 137 -2.29 3.39 -17.97
CA GLY A 137 -2.28 4.20 -19.19
C GLY A 137 -1.33 5.41 -19.12
N PRO A 138 -1.15 6.13 -20.24
CA PRO A 138 -0.30 7.31 -20.27
C PRO A 138 -0.96 8.48 -19.51
N LEU A 139 -0.11 9.36 -18.98
CA LEU A 139 -0.55 10.69 -18.55
C LEU A 139 -0.77 11.59 -19.76
N PRO A 140 -1.76 12.51 -19.70
CA PRO A 140 -1.89 13.56 -20.71
C PRO A 140 -0.59 14.37 -20.83
N PRO A 141 -0.20 14.78 -22.06
CA PRO A 141 1.08 15.46 -22.29
C PRO A 141 1.28 16.70 -21.43
N GLU A 142 0.23 17.52 -21.23
CA GLU A 142 0.28 18.72 -20.43
C GLU A 142 0.51 18.46 -18.94
N VAL A 143 -0.13 17.40 -18.42
CA VAL A 143 0.05 16.95 -17.02
C VAL A 143 1.45 16.41 -16.83
N ARG A 144 1.90 15.53 -17.74
CA ARG A 144 3.25 14.98 -17.71
C ARG A 144 4.29 16.09 -17.74
N LYS A 145 4.14 17.06 -18.67
CA LYS A 145 5.04 18.21 -18.75
C LYS A 145 5.03 19.04 -17.47
N ALA A 146 3.84 19.29 -16.88
CA ALA A 146 3.75 20.01 -15.61
C ALA A 146 4.49 19.28 -14.49
N MET A 147 4.36 17.95 -14.40
CA MET A 147 5.06 17.15 -13.40
C MET A 147 6.58 17.18 -13.60
N GLU A 148 7.06 17.07 -14.85
CA GLU A 148 8.49 17.16 -15.19
C GLU A 148 9.06 18.55 -14.82
N ASP A 149 8.40 19.63 -15.27
CA ASP A 149 8.84 21.02 -15.02
C ASP A 149 8.91 21.35 -13.49
N LEU A 150 7.95 20.84 -12.72
CA LEU A 150 7.81 21.11 -11.28
C LEU A 150 8.46 20.03 -10.40
N ARG A 151 9.03 18.99 -11.01
CA ARG A 151 9.58 17.83 -10.31
C ARG A 151 8.56 17.16 -9.37
N VAL A 152 7.30 17.06 -9.81
CA VAL A 152 6.24 16.34 -9.11
C VAL A 152 6.45 14.83 -9.33
N LEU A 153 6.44 14.06 -8.23
CA LEU A 153 6.58 12.60 -8.30
C LEU A 153 5.33 11.95 -8.92
N ASP A 154 5.52 11.03 -9.83
CA ASP A 154 4.44 10.15 -10.28
C ASP A 154 4.25 9.03 -9.24
N VAL A 155 3.24 9.18 -8.41
CA VAL A 155 2.93 8.23 -7.33
C VAL A 155 2.11 7.09 -7.92
N VAL A 156 2.60 5.87 -7.78
CA VAL A 156 1.99 4.68 -8.39
C VAL A 156 1.97 3.50 -7.43
N ASP A 157 1.14 2.51 -7.70
CA ASP A 157 1.25 1.18 -7.10
C ASP A 157 2.22 0.33 -7.94
N LEU A 158 3.44 0.13 -7.43
CA LEU A 158 4.48 -0.66 -8.11
C LEU A 158 4.12 -2.14 -8.32
N SER A 159 3.07 -2.64 -7.67
CA SER A 159 2.54 -3.97 -7.97
C SER A 159 1.76 -4.01 -9.29
N ARG A 160 1.34 -2.85 -9.79
CA ARG A 160 0.48 -2.69 -10.98
C ARG A 160 1.20 -2.02 -12.15
N GLU A 161 1.96 -0.95 -11.88
CA GLU A 161 2.55 -0.12 -12.93
C GLU A 161 3.91 0.48 -12.51
N ARG A 162 4.52 1.25 -13.40
CA ARG A 162 5.77 1.96 -13.16
C ARG A 162 5.55 3.46 -13.29
N PRO A 163 6.34 4.29 -12.57
CA PRO A 163 6.27 5.75 -12.74
C PRO A 163 6.50 6.14 -14.20
N ARG A 164 5.65 7.02 -14.69
CA ARG A 164 5.67 7.55 -16.07
C ARG A 164 6.55 8.81 -16.18
N VAL A 165 6.86 9.42 -15.02
CA VAL A 165 7.78 10.54 -14.87
C VAL A 165 8.97 10.08 -14.04
N ALA A 166 10.17 10.11 -14.63
CA ALA A 166 11.41 9.73 -13.94
C ALA A 166 12.00 10.92 -13.19
N ASP A 167 12.35 10.70 -11.92
CA ASP A 167 12.94 11.75 -11.06
C ASP A 167 14.08 11.22 -10.16
N GLY A 168 14.40 9.95 -10.23
CA GLY A 168 15.33 9.28 -9.31
C GLY A 168 14.75 8.99 -7.93
N VAL A 169 13.56 9.53 -7.61
CA VAL A 169 12.80 9.22 -6.40
C VAL A 169 11.50 8.52 -6.79
N VAL A 170 11.17 7.43 -6.13
CA VAL A 170 9.94 6.68 -6.33
C VAL A 170 9.11 6.71 -5.06
N TYR A 171 7.85 7.08 -5.16
CA TYR A 171 6.87 6.95 -4.10
C TYR A 171 5.78 5.98 -4.55
N SER A 172 5.65 4.86 -3.85
CA SER A 172 4.67 3.83 -4.17
C SER A 172 3.63 3.67 -3.07
N ARG A 173 2.36 3.75 -3.43
CA ARG A 173 1.23 3.44 -2.57
C ARG A 173 0.70 2.06 -2.95
N LEU A 174 0.99 1.06 -2.12
CA LEU A 174 0.79 -0.35 -2.40
C LEU A 174 -0.58 -0.83 -1.89
N PHE A 175 -1.55 -0.92 -2.77
CA PHE A 175 -2.89 -1.46 -2.50
C PHE A 175 -3.05 -2.90 -2.97
N GLY A 176 -2.22 -3.35 -3.90
CA GLY A 176 -2.29 -4.68 -4.50
C GLY A 176 -3.38 -4.80 -5.57
N LYS A 177 -3.59 -6.03 -6.05
CA LYS A 177 -4.42 -6.35 -7.22
C LYS A 177 -5.85 -6.73 -6.88
N GLY A 178 -6.19 -6.84 -5.60
CA GLY A 178 -7.52 -7.24 -5.12
C GLY A 178 -8.57 -6.13 -5.19
N GLY A 179 -9.74 -6.43 -4.64
CA GLY A 179 -10.81 -5.45 -4.42
C GLY A 179 -10.37 -4.35 -3.45
N HIS A 180 -11.19 -3.32 -3.29
CA HIS A 180 -10.87 -2.12 -2.51
C HIS A 180 -10.19 -2.42 -1.17
N ASN A 181 -8.88 -2.18 -1.08
CA ASN A 181 -8.04 -2.38 0.11
C ASN A 181 -7.97 -3.81 0.67
N VAL A 182 -8.55 -4.80 -0.02
CA VAL A 182 -8.59 -6.20 0.43
C VAL A 182 -7.57 -6.99 -0.38
N TYR A 183 -6.32 -6.99 0.11
CA TYR A 183 -5.21 -7.70 -0.50
C TYR A 183 -4.11 -7.94 0.52
N GLU A 184 -3.35 -9.02 0.35
CA GLU A 184 -2.10 -9.34 1.03
C GLU A 184 -1.10 -9.77 -0.05
N PHE A 185 0.11 -9.24 -0.03
CA PHE A 185 1.11 -9.55 -1.06
C PHE A 185 1.80 -10.87 -0.77
N ASP A 186 1.94 -11.72 -1.78
CA ASP A 186 2.77 -12.91 -1.67
C ASP A 186 4.27 -12.59 -1.84
N ASP A 187 5.12 -13.61 -1.71
CA ASP A 187 6.58 -13.43 -1.75
C ASP A 187 7.08 -12.98 -3.13
N GLU A 188 6.48 -13.49 -4.22
CA GLU A 188 6.90 -13.14 -5.58
C GLU A 188 6.51 -11.71 -5.93
N GLU A 189 5.33 -11.28 -5.50
CA GLU A 189 4.86 -9.91 -5.68
C GLU A 189 5.74 -8.92 -4.90
N LEU A 190 6.07 -9.22 -3.64
CA LEU A 190 6.98 -8.38 -2.86
C LEU A 190 8.38 -8.31 -3.48
N ARG A 191 8.91 -9.42 -4.04
CA ARG A 191 10.17 -9.40 -4.80
C ARG A 191 10.05 -8.55 -6.07
N ALA A 192 8.93 -8.63 -6.78
CA ALA A 192 8.69 -7.82 -7.98
C ALA A 192 8.61 -6.32 -7.66
N ILE A 193 7.97 -5.96 -6.55
CA ILE A 193 7.92 -4.58 -6.02
C ILE A 193 9.34 -4.09 -5.67
N ASP A 194 10.15 -4.92 -5.00
CA ASP A 194 11.54 -4.57 -4.68
C ASP A 194 12.38 -4.31 -5.94
N ARG A 195 12.27 -5.22 -6.93
CA ARG A 195 12.96 -5.05 -8.22
C ARG A 195 12.56 -3.76 -8.92
N ALA A 196 11.26 -3.40 -8.83
CA ALA A 196 10.71 -2.20 -9.46
C ALA A 196 11.23 -0.88 -8.89
N GLY A 197 11.58 -0.86 -7.60
CA GLY A 197 12.13 0.31 -6.93
C GLY A 197 13.66 0.35 -6.87
N ARG A 198 14.36 -0.67 -7.41
CA ARG A 198 15.80 -0.89 -7.15
C ARG A 198 16.70 0.23 -7.68
N ASP A 199 16.38 0.78 -8.84
CA ASP A 199 17.21 1.77 -9.52
C ASP A 199 16.99 3.20 -9.03
N ALA A 200 16.04 3.41 -8.13
CA ALA A 200 15.79 4.70 -7.54
C ALA A 200 16.89 5.09 -6.53
N VAL A 201 17.25 6.37 -6.51
CA VAL A 201 18.13 6.96 -5.48
C VAL A 201 17.44 6.92 -4.12
N GLU A 202 16.14 7.15 -4.11
CA GLU A 202 15.27 7.00 -2.93
C GLU A 202 13.96 6.34 -3.33
N VAL A 203 13.47 5.41 -2.51
CA VAL A 203 12.14 4.80 -2.70
C VAL A 203 11.37 4.75 -1.40
N ALA A 204 10.10 5.19 -1.44
CA ALA A 204 9.15 5.09 -0.34
C ALA A 204 8.05 4.08 -0.69
N PHE A 205 7.95 3.01 0.08
CA PHE A 205 6.91 2.00 -0.01
C PHE A 205 5.89 2.22 1.10
N ALA A 206 4.74 2.78 0.77
CA ALA A 206 3.59 2.98 1.64
C ALA A 206 2.58 1.85 1.42
N PHE A 207 2.56 0.85 2.28
CA PHE A 207 1.58 -0.22 2.20
C PHE A 207 0.20 0.27 2.67
N HIS A 208 -0.81 -0.05 1.89
CA HIS A 208 -2.21 0.24 2.16
C HIS A 208 -3.04 -1.06 2.18
N GLY A 209 -4.25 -0.99 2.70
CA GLY A 209 -5.12 -2.14 2.80
C GLY A 209 -5.19 -2.77 4.17
N VAL A 210 -6.01 -3.80 4.29
CA VAL A 210 -6.34 -4.45 5.58
C VAL A 210 -5.14 -5.17 6.23
N ARG A 211 -4.12 -5.54 5.45
CA ARG A 211 -2.91 -6.23 5.93
C ARG A 211 -1.65 -5.34 5.87
N MET A 212 -1.78 -4.02 5.70
CA MET A 212 -0.67 -3.09 5.46
C MET A 212 0.51 -3.23 6.42
N TYR A 213 0.28 -3.46 7.70
CA TYR A 213 1.36 -3.60 8.67
C TYR A 213 2.10 -4.93 8.54
N ARG A 214 1.37 -5.99 8.21
CA ARG A 214 1.93 -7.32 8.00
C ARG A 214 2.80 -7.35 6.74
N ASP A 215 2.28 -6.84 5.64
CA ASP A 215 3.01 -6.72 4.39
C ASP A 215 4.25 -5.85 4.53
N ALA A 216 4.13 -4.67 5.16
CA ALA A 216 5.26 -3.78 5.43
C ALA A 216 6.33 -4.48 6.30
N ALA A 217 5.93 -5.23 7.33
CA ALA A 217 6.86 -5.95 8.21
C ALA A 217 7.55 -7.11 7.48
N ARG A 218 6.81 -7.89 6.68
CA ARG A 218 7.37 -8.96 5.84
C ARG A 218 8.38 -8.40 4.83
N PHE A 219 8.00 -7.32 4.15
CA PHE A 219 8.85 -6.65 3.18
C PHE A 219 10.13 -6.07 3.84
N LEU A 220 9.99 -5.41 4.98
CA LEU A 220 11.14 -4.88 5.73
C LEU A 220 12.08 -5.99 6.20
N THR A 221 11.55 -7.13 6.65
CA THR A 221 12.35 -8.29 7.02
C THR A 221 13.11 -8.83 5.81
N PHE A 222 12.44 -9.00 4.67
CA PHE A 222 13.08 -9.40 3.41
C PHE A 222 14.20 -8.43 2.99
N LYS A 223 13.97 -7.11 3.06
CA LYS A 223 14.99 -6.10 2.76
C LYS A 223 16.23 -6.21 3.64
N ARG A 224 16.08 -6.66 4.89
CA ARG A 224 17.17 -6.79 5.85
C ARG A 224 17.89 -8.12 5.77
N THR A 225 17.19 -9.21 5.49
CA THR A 225 17.69 -10.58 5.63
C THR A 225 17.80 -11.35 4.32
N GLY A 226 17.13 -10.87 3.26
CA GLY A 226 16.98 -11.61 1.99
C GLY A 226 15.90 -12.70 2.01
N ALA A 227 15.24 -12.92 3.16
CA ALA A 227 14.22 -13.96 3.34
C ALA A 227 12.92 -13.36 3.91
N PHE A 228 11.80 -13.92 3.50
CA PHE A 228 10.50 -13.56 4.08
C PHE A 228 10.24 -14.37 5.36
N PRO A 229 9.67 -13.74 6.40
CA PRO A 229 9.19 -14.46 7.57
C PRO A 229 7.93 -15.24 7.23
N ASN A 230 7.61 -16.24 8.05
CA ASN A 230 6.38 -17.01 7.91
C ASN A 230 5.14 -16.10 8.03
N ALA A 231 4.11 -16.43 7.24
CA ALA A 231 2.82 -15.75 7.29
C ALA A 231 1.94 -16.28 8.43
N THR A 232 2.12 -17.54 8.82
CA THR A 232 1.36 -18.23 9.88
C THR A 232 2.30 -18.98 10.83
N GLY A 233 1.74 -19.73 11.78
CA GLY A 233 2.50 -20.59 12.69
C GLY A 233 2.68 -22.04 12.20
N ALA A 234 2.32 -22.34 10.94
CA ALA A 234 2.36 -23.67 10.35
C ALA A 234 2.70 -23.59 8.86
N VAL A 235 2.84 -24.74 8.18
CA VAL A 235 3.03 -24.82 6.73
C VAL A 235 1.99 -25.74 6.08
N GLY A 236 1.83 -25.64 4.77
CA GLY A 236 0.95 -26.49 3.98
C GLY A 236 -0.54 -26.28 4.35
N LEU A 237 -1.27 -27.39 4.38
CA LEU A 237 -2.70 -27.37 4.73
C LEU A 237 -2.98 -26.87 6.14
N ALA A 238 -2.05 -27.05 7.09
CA ALA A 238 -2.22 -26.52 8.44
C ALA A 238 -2.17 -24.98 8.43
N SER A 239 -1.30 -24.37 7.64
CA SER A 239 -1.22 -22.94 7.41
C SER A 239 -2.49 -22.41 6.73
N LEU A 240 -2.93 -23.05 5.65
CA LEU A 240 -4.19 -22.70 4.98
C LEU A 240 -5.38 -22.75 5.96
N GLY A 241 -5.42 -23.79 6.79
CA GLY A 241 -6.44 -23.92 7.83
C GLY A 241 -6.41 -22.79 8.86
N GLN A 242 -5.24 -22.29 9.27
CA GLN A 242 -5.12 -21.13 10.16
C GLN A 242 -5.71 -19.89 9.50
N VAL A 243 -5.36 -19.65 8.23
CA VAL A 243 -5.88 -18.50 7.46
C VAL A 243 -7.40 -18.54 7.31
N LEU A 244 -7.97 -19.71 6.99
CA LEU A 244 -9.42 -19.85 6.84
C LEU A 244 -10.16 -19.67 8.18
N ARG A 245 -9.60 -20.16 9.28
CA ARG A 245 -10.22 -20.02 10.62
C ARG A 245 -10.22 -18.60 11.17
N GLU A 246 -9.50 -17.66 10.54
CA GLU A 246 -9.54 -16.26 10.96
C GLU A 246 -10.96 -15.68 10.86
N ASP A 247 -11.65 -15.89 9.74
CA ASP A 247 -12.94 -15.26 9.47
C ASP A 247 -13.78 -15.92 8.36
N ALA A 248 -13.38 -17.11 7.84
CA ALA A 248 -14.20 -17.80 6.83
C ALA A 248 -15.57 -18.19 7.39
N ARG A 249 -16.61 -17.91 6.62
CA ARG A 249 -18.00 -18.22 6.99
C ARG A 249 -18.48 -19.44 6.22
N PHE A 250 -19.21 -20.31 6.90
CA PHE A 250 -19.77 -21.53 6.32
C PHE A 250 -21.29 -21.63 6.59
N PRO A 251 -22.08 -22.27 5.68
CA PRO A 251 -21.62 -22.87 4.44
C PRO A 251 -21.18 -21.84 3.40
N SER A 252 -20.17 -22.17 2.57
CA SER A 252 -19.68 -21.31 1.51
C SER A 252 -19.42 -22.10 0.23
N THR A 253 -19.63 -21.49 -0.93
CA THR A 253 -19.28 -22.07 -2.22
C THR A 253 -17.79 -21.92 -2.50
N ARG A 254 -17.24 -22.67 -3.48
CA ARG A 254 -15.87 -22.44 -3.96
C ARG A 254 -15.63 -20.98 -4.33
N GLU A 255 -16.54 -20.39 -5.11
CA GLU A 255 -16.45 -19.00 -5.54
C GLU A 255 -16.46 -18.04 -4.35
N GLY A 256 -17.34 -18.29 -3.36
CA GLY A 256 -17.37 -17.53 -2.12
C GLY A 256 -16.05 -17.62 -1.35
N LEU A 257 -15.50 -18.82 -1.19
CA LEU A 257 -14.19 -19.02 -0.54
C LEU A 257 -13.06 -18.31 -1.30
N VAL A 258 -13.03 -18.39 -2.63
CA VAL A 258 -12.02 -17.70 -3.44
C VAL A 258 -12.16 -16.20 -3.31
N HIS A 259 -13.38 -15.65 -3.33
CA HIS A 259 -13.64 -14.22 -3.18
C HIS A 259 -13.24 -13.71 -1.79
N ASP A 260 -13.70 -14.39 -0.74
CA ASP A 260 -13.58 -13.88 0.63
C ASP A 260 -12.24 -14.20 1.29
N GLN A 261 -11.59 -15.31 0.89
CA GLN A 261 -10.39 -15.83 1.53
C GLN A 261 -9.19 -15.92 0.59
N GLY A 262 -9.42 -15.94 -0.73
CA GLY A 262 -8.39 -16.22 -1.73
C GLY A 262 -7.26 -15.20 -1.81
N TRP A 263 -7.49 -13.99 -1.35
CA TRP A 263 -6.51 -12.90 -1.33
C TRP A 263 -5.51 -12.98 -0.18
N LYS A 264 -5.75 -13.84 0.81
CA LYS A 264 -4.88 -14.03 1.96
C LYS A 264 -3.70 -14.93 1.60
N VAL A 265 -2.58 -14.69 2.24
CA VAL A 265 -1.34 -15.44 2.04
C VAL A 265 -1.17 -16.49 3.14
N PHE A 266 -0.75 -17.69 2.74
CA PHE A 266 -0.40 -18.78 3.65
C PHE A 266 0.98 -19.35 3.30
N ASP A 267 1.63 -20.02 4.26
CA ASP A 267 2.91 -20.71 4.07
C ASP A 267 2.67 -22.04 3.36
N LEU A 268 3.00 -22.15 2.08
CA LEU A 268 2.92 -23.40 1.33
C LEU A 268 3.94 -24.39 1.86
N ASP A 269 5.13 -23.91 2.12
CA ASP A 269 6.26 -24.62 2.75
C ASP A 269 7.12 -23.62 3.54
N ASP A 270 8.27 -24.05 4.06
CA ASP A 270 9.18 -23.20 4.85
C ASP A 270 9.79 -22.06 4.04
N ALA A 271 9.83 -22.17 2.71
CA ALA A 271 10.46 -21.20 1.82
C ALA A 271 9.48 -20.32 1.02
N THR A 272 8.20 -20.74 0.89
CA THR A 272 7.27 -20.20 -0.10
C THR A 272 5.95 -19.80 0.54
N ARG A 273 5.48 -18.58 0.28
CA ARG A 273 4.17 -18.05 0.68
C ARG A 273 3.39 -17.67 -0.57
N VAL A 274 2.17 -18.18 -0.66
CA VAL A 274 1.30 -18.01 -1.83
C VAL A 274 -0.12 -17.62 -1.40
N HIS A 275 -0.90 -17.13 -2.34
CA HIS A 275 -2.30 -16.82 -2.09
C HIS A 275 -3.14 -18.08 -1.87
N ALA A 276 -4.07 -18.04 -0.93
CA ALA A 276 -5.02 -19.13 -0.68
C ALA A 276 -5.84 -19.48 -1.94
N SER A 277 -6.07 -18.51 -2.82
CA SER A 277 -6.76 -18.73 -4.10
C SER A 277 -6.09 -19.79 -4.99
N GLU A 278 -4.79 -20.01 -4.88
CA GLU A 278 -4.10 -21.06 -5.65
C GLU A 278 -4.61 -22.46 -5.33
N VAL A 279 -4.99 -22.68 -4.08
CA VAL A 279 -5.57 -23.96 -3.62
C VAL A 279 -7.09 -23.95 -3.76
N LEU A 280 -7.75 -22.87 -3.33
CA LEU A 280 -9.21 -22.79 -3.30
C LEU A 280 -9.85 -22.90 -4.70
N ARG A 281 -9.18 -22.43 -5.75
CA ARG A 281 -9.65 -22.57 -7.14
C ARG A 281 -9.63 -24.00 -7.65
N GLN A 282 -8.84 -24.90 -7.05
CA GLN A 282 -8.76 -26.30 -7.45
C GLN A 282 -9.88 -27.15 -6.83
N LEU A 283 -10.58 -26.62 -5.84
CA LEU A 283 -11.69 -27.31 -5.21
C LEU A 283 -12.84 -27.56 -6.21
N PRO A 284 -13.57 -28.69 -6.10
CA PRO A 284 -14.80 -28.93 -6.86
C PRO A 284 -15.81 -27.79 -6.68
N ASN A 285 -16.59 -27.52 -7.74
CA ASN A 285 -17.60 -26.45 -7.70
C ASN A 285 -18.85 -26.92 -6.95
N ARG A 286 -18.86 -26.71 -5.62
CA ARG A 286 -19.96 -27.03 -4.72
C ARG A 286 -19.87 -26.18 -3.44
N ALA A 287 -20.84 -26.34 -2.55
CA ALA A 287 -20.79 -25.80 -1.20
C ALA A 287 -19.94 -26.66 -0.27
N TYR A 288 -19.34 -26.02 0.74
CA TYR A 288 -18.54 -26.59 1.81
C TYR A 288 -19.13 -26.18 3.16
N GLY A 289 -19.18 -27.11 4.09
CA GLY A 289 -19.79 -26.89 5.40
C GLY A 289 -18.80 -26.46 6.49
N SER A 290 -17.50 -26.65 6.29
CA SER A 290 -16.48 -26.32 7.30
C SER A 290 -15.08 -26.16 6.72
N VAL A 291 -14.16 -25.62 7.51
CA VAL A 291 -12.71 -25.58 7.17
C VAL A 291 -12.15 -26.98 6.99
N GLU A 292 -12.52 -27.92 7.86
CA GLU A 292 -12.03 -29.31 7.84
C GLU A 292 -12.41 -29.98 6.54
N GLU A 293 -13.63 -29.77 6.04
CA GLU A 293 -14.07 -30.28 4.73
C GLU A 293 -13.24 -29.70 3.59
N VAL A 294 -13.01 -28.37 3.60
CA VAL A 294 -12.16 -27.69 2.60
C VAL A 294 -10.76 -28.31 2.58
N LEU A 295 -10.12 -28.48 3.75
CA LEU A 295 -8.77 -29.03 3.86
C LEU A 295 -8.69 -30.49 3.43
N ALA A 296 -9.69 -31.31 3.76
CA ALA A 296 -9.76 -32.73 3.34
C ALA A 296 -9.80 -32.85 1.81
N ILE A 297 -10.64 -32.01 1.15
CA ILE A 297 -10.72 -32.01 -0.31
C ILE A 297 -9.46 -31.42 -0.93
N ALA A 298 -8.93 -30.31 -0.40
CA ALA A 298 -7.69 -29.70 -0.88
C ALA A 298 -6.53 -30.70 -0.90
N ARG A 299 -6.41 -31.56 0.13
CA ARG A 299 -5.43 -32.66 0.18
C ARG A 299 -5.58 -33.63 -1.00
N SER A 300 -6.79 -33.91 -1.44
CA SER A 300 -7.07 -34.86 -2.52
C SER A 300 -6.86 -34.28 -3.92
N VAL A 301 -7.09 -32.98 -4.11
CA VAL A 301 -7.05 -32.34 -5.44
C VAL A 301 -5.72 -31.68 -5.75
N ASP A 302 -5.02 -31.12 -4.77
CA ASP A 302 -3.73 -30.45 -4.97
C ASP A 302 -2.56 -31.42 -4.74
N SER A 303 -1.79 -31.67 -5.82
CA SER A 303 -0.66 -32.59 -5.79
C SER A 303 0.44 -32.20 -4.80
N ARG A 304 0.56 -30.91 -4.46
CA ARG A 304 1.55 -30.40 -3.48
C ARG A 304 1.31 -30.97 -2.08
N PHE A 305 0.10 -31.42 -1.77
CA PHE A 305 -0.29 -31.97 -0.45
C PHE A 305 -0.48 -33.48 -0.43
N ARG A 306 -0.35 -34.18 -1.59
CA ARG A 306 -0.54 -35.63 -1.67
C ARG A 306 0.64 -36.46 -1.13
N GLY A 307 1.83 -35.85 -0.94
CA GLY A 307 3.06 -36.53 -0.59
C GLY A 307 3.51 -36.43 0.86
N GLY A 308 2.74 -35.83 1.75
CA GLY A 308 3.15 -35.52 3.12
C GLY A 308 2.82 -36.59 4.15
N GLU A 309 3.28 -37.86 3.98
CA GLU A 309 3.61 -38.67 5.14
C GLU A 309 4.99 -38.23 5.65
N HIS A 310 4.99 -37.52 6.75
CA HIS A 310 6.17 -37.18 7.50
C HIS A 310 7.00 -38.41 7.76
N ARG A 311 8.18 -38.55 7.14
CA ARG A 311 9.20 -39.44 7.68
C ARG A 311 9.73 -38.75 8.95
N PRO A 312 9.53 -39.36 10.14
CA PRO A 312 10.15 -38.84 11.35
C PRO A 312 11.67 -39.03 11.21
N ARG A 313 12.43 -37.96 11.48
CA ARG A 313 13.86 -38.05 11.77
C ARG A 313 14.07 -38.34 13.24
#